data_54ea527020d1a693d556f86c58f9ff91
#
_entry.id   54ea527020d1a693d556f86c58f9ff91
#
_cell.length_a   1.000
_cell.length_b   1.000
_cell.length_c   1.000
_cell.angle_alpha   90.00
_cell.angle_beta   90.00
_cell.angle_gamma   90.00
#
_symmetry.space_group_name_H-M   'P 1'
#
loop_
_entity.id
_entity.type
_entity.pdbx_description
1 polymer ?
#
loop_
_entity_poly.entity_id
_entity_poly.type
_entity_poly.pdbx_seq_one_letter_code
_entity_poly.pdbx_strand_id
1 'polypeptide(L)'
;MVVVSSVTNGGAGQAFNSIDMIMTAITSRIVFVVLLFVPLAFFIIFGGKLFDFSKVKLKGKLIVLLIAVAFQIGTVLAVGIDRDSSDTKSNYNLYYGELQQVAVCERYGLYTMQRLDISRLMFGYKANIRTNSKPKNKESTADEITKTEQKAQIMSADFSKLTKNTNNDELKSLYEYFDSEEPSYTNEYTGMFKGYNIIFITAESFSQYAIDKDLTPTLWKMYNEGFQFENYYSPAWGVSTTDGEYANLTGLIPKSGVWSFSKSAENNVSFPFTLGEQSRKLGCKTVNAYHNHTYDYYDRDKYLTNIGYDYSAIGKGLDLGENVWPNSDLKMMQKTVDDYINSDSFSVYYMTVSGHGGYSYNTMSERNADLVKDLKYSDEVKGYLAANIELDKAMEYLLARLEKAGKLDNTLICLTDDHYPYSLDEFDGVSELAGHKVDTTFEQYKNAWLLWSGSMKEPVKVDTYCSSLDILPTLSNMLGLEYDSRMLAGTDVFG
;
A
#
# COMPACT_ATOMS: atom_id res chain seq x y z
N MET A 1 15.04 4.72 0.66
CA MET A 1 15.98 5.03 -0.46
C MET A 1 15.24 5.91 -1.47
N VAL A 2 15.75 7.10 -1.76
CA VAL A 2 15.12 7.98 -2.76
C VAL A 2 15.58 7.57 -4.14
N VAL A 3 14.66 7.18 -5.00
CA VAL A 3 14.94 6.89 -6.41
C VAL A 3 14.66 8.11 -7.27
N VAL A 4 15.36 8.24 -8.39
CA VAL A 4 15.22 9.40 -9.28
C VAL A 4 13.80 9.54 -9.82
N SER A 5 13.14 8.43 -10.10
CA SER A 5 11.75 8.40 -10.54
C SER A 5 10.78 9.02 -9.52
N SER A 6 10.97 8.76 -8.23
CA SER A 6 10.14 9.35 -7.16
C SER A 6 10.32 10.87 -7.07
N VAL A 7 11.54 11.36 -7.26
CA VAL A 7 11.83 12.81 -7.25
C VAL A 7 11.21 13.53 -8.44
N THR A 8 11.29 12.92 -9.63
CA THR A 8 10.77 13.53 -10.88
C THR A 8 9.24 13.49 -10.99
N ASN A 9 8.59 12.55 -10.28
CA ASN A 9 7.13 12.39 -10.28
C ASN A 9 6.40 13.18 -9.17
N GLY A 10 7.00 14.25 -8.65
CA GLY A 10 6.39 15.15 -7.68
C GLY A 10 7.02 15.09 -6.28
N GLY A 11 7.84 14.07 -5.99
CA GLY A 11 8.46 13.89 -4.67
C GLY A 11 9.49 14.94 -4.26
N ALA A 12 10.00 15.76 -5.22
CA ALA A 12 10.99 16.80 -4.91
C ALA A 12 10.43 17.85 -3.96
N GLY A 13 9.21 18.34 -4.18
CA GLY A 13 8.56 19.32 -3.32
C GLY A 13 8.30 18.77 -1.91
N GLN A 14 7.91 17.52 -1.82
CA GLN A 14 7.63 16.84 -0.56
C GLN A 14 8.91 16.49 0.20
N ALA A 15 9.99 16.10 -0.50
CA ALA A 15 11.29 15.89 0.12
C ALA A 15 11.81 17.18 0.80
N PHE A 16 11.55 18.35 0.24
CA PHE A 16 11.90 19.62 0.88
C PHE A 16 11.06 19.92 2.12
N ASN A 17 9.80 19.51 2.16
CA ASN A 17 8.94 19.64 3.34
C ASN A 17 9.34 18.68 4.48
N SER A 18 10.11 17.64 4.16
CA SER A 18 10.62 16.64 5.10
C SER A 18 12.12 16.79 5.38
N ILE A 19 12.68 17.99 5.21
CA ILE A 19 14.13 18.23 5.31
C ILE A 19 14.69 17.87 6.69
N ASP A 20 13.92 18.07 7.76
CA ASP A 20 14.34 17.72 9.12
C ASP A 20 14.46 16.22 9.30
N MET A 21 13.56 15.44 8.70
CA MET A 21 13.61 13.98 8.71
C MET A 21 14.81 13.46 7.90
N ILE A 22 15.08 14.07 6.73
CA ILE A 22 16.26 13.75 5.92
C ILE A 22 17.55 14.08 6.69
N MET A 23 17.60 15.23 7.35
CA MET A 23 18.75 15.64 8.16
C MET A 23 18.96 14.72 9.35
N THR A 24 17.91 14.29 10.01
CA THR A 24 17.97 13.31 11.10
C THR A 24 18.50 11.96 10.61
N ALA A 25 18.00 11.46 9.49
CA ALA A 25 18.48 10.22 8.88
C ALA A 25 19.97 10.30 8.46
N ILE A 26 20.43 11.44 7.93
CA ILE A 26 21.83 11.64 7.59
C ILE A 26 22.71 11.72 8.86
N THR A 27 22.28 12.47 9.87
CA THR A 27 23.08 12.69 11.09
C THR A 27 23.18 11.44 11.94
N SER A 28 22.11 10.65 12.05
CA SER A 28 22.13 9.36 12.75
C SER A 28 23.10 8.35 12.12
N ARG A 29 23.42 8.52 10.82
CA ARG A 29 24.29 7.62 10.03
C ARG A 29 25.55 8.32 9.51
N ILE A 30 25.94 9.42 10.11
CA ILE A 30 27.04 10.26 9.62
C ILE A 30 28.35 9.47 9.42
N VAL A 31 28.62 8.45 10.25
CA VAL A 31 29.79 7.58 10.11
C VAL A 31 29.77 6.85 8.78
N PHE A 32 28.65 6.28 8.36
CA PHE A 32 28.52 5.60 7.07
C PHE A 32 28.61 6.57 5.90
N VAL A 33 28.02 7.77 6.03
CA VAL A 33 28.13 8.83 5.02
C VAL A 33 29.60 9.23 4.84
N VAL A 34 30.35 9.41 5.92
CA VAL A 34 31.79 9.71 5.87
C VAL A 34 32.58 8.57 5.23
N LEU A 35 32.27 7.30 5.58
CA LEU A 35 32.93 6.14 5.01
C LEU A 35 32.75 6.02 3.48
N LEU A 36 31.64 6.52 2.91
CA LEU A 36 31.44 6.56 1.46
C LEU A 36 32.48 7.44 0.74
N PHE A 37 33.05 8.45 1.42
CA PHE A 37 34.03 9.34 0.84
C PHE A 37 35.48 8.85 1.05
N VAL A 38 35.71 7.82 1.89
CA VAL A 38 37.06 7.28 2.16
C VAL A 38 37.76 6.81 0.90
N PRO A 39 37.15 6.05 -0.03
CA PRO A 39 37.80 5.65 -1.29
C PRO A 39 38.19 6.85 -2.15
N LEU A 40 37.35 7.89 -2.21
CA LEU A 40 37.62 9.12 -2.95
C LEU A 40 38.80 9.89 -2.32
N ALA A 41 38.75 10.06 -1.00
CA ALA A 41 39.83 10.72 -0.24
C ALA A 41 41.17 9.96 -0.42
N PHE A 42 41.14 8.64 -0.31
CA PHE A 42 42.31 7.78 -0.58
C PHE A 42 42.84 7.99 -1.98
N PHE A 43 41.96 8.01 -2.98
CA PHE A 43 42.38 8.23 -4.39
C PHE A 43 42.95 9.64 -4.60
N ILE A 44 42.38 10.67 -4.00
CA ILE A 44 42.90 12.04 -4.09
C ILE A 44 44.28 12.14 -3.45
N ILE A 45 44.48 11.53 -2.27
CA ILE A 45 45.73 11.61 -1.50
C ILE A 45 46.85 10.75 -2.13
N PHE A 46 46.52 9.54 -2.54
CA PHE A 46 47.50 8.53 -2.97
C PHE A 46 47.48 8.24 -4.47
N GLY A 47 46.43 8.63 -5.20
CA GLY A 47 46.24 8.29 -6.60
C GLY A 47 47.39 8.73 -7.49
N GLY A 48 47.93 9.94 -7.29
CA GLY A 48 49.11 10.45 -8.03
C GLY A 48 50.43 9.74 -7.69
N LYS A 49 50.47 9.03 -6.52
CA LYS A 49 51.64 8.23 -6.13
C LYS A 49 51.54 6.78 -6.59
N LEU A 50 50.31 6.24 -6.66
CA LEU A 50 50.06 4.84 -7.00
C LEU A 50 49.81 4.63 -8.50
N PHE A 51 49.32 5.65 -9.17
CA PHE A 51 48.99 5.57 -10.60
C PHE A 51 49.68 6.68 -11.39
N ASP A 52 50.44 6.32 -12.43
CA ASP A 52 51.02 7.26 -13.36
C ASP A 52 50.13 7.44 -14.61
N PHE A 53 49.25 8.45 -14.53
CA PHE A 53 48.30 8.77 -15.60
C PHE A 53 48.91 9.46 -16.82
N SER A 54 50.17 9.92 -16.72
CA SER A 54 50.79 10.74 -17.74
C SER A 54 51.31 9.96 -18.98
N LYS A 55 51.50 8.64 -18.83
CA LYS A 55 52.16 7.81 -19.83
C LYS A 55 51.24 6.99 -20.74
N VAL A 56 49.93 6.98 -20.47
CA VAL A 56 48.99 6.19 -21.29
C VAL A 56 48.66 6.95 -22.57
N LYS A 57 49.19 6.51 -23.70
CA LYS A 57 48.85 7.04 -25.04
C LYS A 57 47.35 6.87 -25.32
N LEU A 58 46.77 7.73 -26.17
CA LEU A 58 45.33 7.70 -26.51
C LEU A 58 44.86 6.30 -26.93
N LYS A 59 45.68 5.55 -27.71
CA LYS A 59 45.38 4.14 -28.05
C LYS A 59 45.19 3.24 -26.81
N GLY A 60 46.03 3.40 -25.79
CA GLY A 60 45.89 2.64 -24.55
C GLY A 60 44.61 2.99 -23.75
N LYS A 61 44.27 4.27 -23.73
CA LYS A 61 43.00 4.72 -23.12
C LYS A 61 41.78 4.12 -23.84
N LEU A 62 41.81 4.10 -25.17
CA LEU A 62 40.75 3.49 -26.00
C LEU A 62 40.66 1.97 -25.78
N ILE A 63 41.78 1.26 -25.66
CA ILE A 63 41.80 -0.18 -25.37
C ILE A 63 41.17 -0.47 -24.01
N VAL A 64 41.55 0.28 -22.97
CA VAL A 64 40.97 0.12 -21.62
C VAL A 64 39.46 0.38 -21.64
N LEU A 65 39.01 1.44 -22.35
CA LEU A 65 37.60 1.73 -22.53
C LEU A 65 36.86 0.58 -23.23
N LEU A 66 37.44 0.05 -24.32
CA LEU A 66 36.84 -1.08 -25.04
C LEU A 66 36.75 -2.34 -24.18
N ILE A 67 37.78 -2.64 -23.36
CA ILE A 67 37.75 -3.76 -22.41
C ILE A 67 36.69 -3.53 -21.39
N ALA A 68 36.55 -2.34 -20.82
CA ALA A 68 35.52 -2.02 -19.83
C ALA A 68 34.09 -2.17 -20.43
N VAL A 69 33.91 -1.68 -21.67
CA VAL A 69 32.63 -1.83 -22.38
C VAL A 69 32.34 -3.31 -22.69
N ALA A 70 33.33 -4.06 -23.15
CA ALA A 70 33.18 -5.50 -23.43
C ALA A 70 32.84 -6.29 -22.14
N PHE A 71 33.51 -5.95 -21.05
CA PHE A 71 33.22 -6.55 -19.75
C PHE A 71 31.78 -6.23 -19.28
N GLN A 72 31.38 -4.96 -19.43
CA GLN A 72 30.01 -4.54 -19.09
C GLN A 72 28.95 -5.29 -19.95
N ILE A 73 29.20 -5.39 -21.27
CA ILE A 73 28.29 -6.15 -22.15
C ILE A 73 28.27 -7.63 -21.75
N GLY A 74 29.44 -8.22 -21.48
CA GLY A 74 29.55 -9.61 -21.02
C GLY A 74 28.77 -9.87 -19.72
N THR A 75 28.83 -8.94 -18.76
CA THR A 75 28.08 -9.01 -17.50
C THR A 75 26.58 -8.96 -17.76
N VAL A 76 26.12 -8.03 -18.61
CA VAL A 76 24.69 -7.91 -18.96
C VAL A 76 24.19 -9.18 -19.67
N LEU A 77 24.98 -9.73 -20.58
CA LEU A 77 24.66 -11.00 -21.27
C LEU A 77 24.61 -12.17 -20.28
N ALA A 78 25.55 -12.23 -19.33
CA ALA A 78 25.57 -13.28 -18.31
C ALA A 78 24.30 -13.26 -17.44
N VAL A 79 23.81 -12.08 -17.05
CA VAL A 79 22.53 -11.92 -16.36
C VAL A 79 21.38 -12.44 -17.23
N GLY A 80 21.47 -12.32 -18.57
CA GLY A 80 20.47 -12.82 -19.51
C GLY A 80 20.44 -14.35 -19.68
N ILE A 81 21.42 -15.10 -19.15
CA ILE A 81 21.49 -16.57 -19.30
C ILE A 81 20.53 -17.25 -18.31
N ASP A 82 20.44 -16.76 -17.10
CA ASP A 82 19.56 -17.30 -16.07
C ASP A 82 18.13 -16.73 -16.22
N ARG A 83 17.37 -17.35 -17.12
CA ARG A 83 16.00 -16.92 -17.45
C ARG A 83 14.93 -17.65 -16.64
N ASP A 84 15.19 -18.03 -15.41
CA ASP A 84 14.15 -18.61 -14.57
C ASP A 84 13.10 -17.51 -14.28
N SER A 85 11.97 -17.61 -15.01
CA SER A 85 10.86 -16.68 -14.88
C SER A 85 9.94 -16.99 -13.71
N SER A 86 10.13 -18.13 -13.04
CA SER A 86 9.33 -18.52 -11.88
C SER A 86 9.83 -17.87 -10.59
N ASP A 87 11.13 -17.52 -10.52
CA ASP A 87 11.72 -16.81 -9.39
C ASP A 87 11.74 -15.29 -9.66
N THR A 88 10.87 -14.55 -8.98
CA THR A 88 10.79 -13.08 -9.06
C THR A 88 12.08 -12.38 -8.61
N LYS A 89 12.91 -13.04 -7.79
CA LYS A 89 14.22 -12.58 -7.30
C LYS A 89 15.38 -13.17 -8.10
N SER A 90 15.13 -13.85 -9.21
CA SER A 90 16.19 -14.34 -10.12
C SER A 90 17.00 -13.15 -10.66
N ASN A 91 18.27 -13.42 -11.02
CA ASN A 91 19.13 -12.39 -11.61
C ASN A 91 18.50 -11.74 -12.85
N TYR A 92 17.82 -12.54 -13.68
CA TYR A 92 17.11 -12.05 -14.86
C TYR A 92 15.97 -11.11 -14.49
N ASN A 93 15.08 -11.53 -13.59
CA ASN A 93 13.90 -10.76 -13.22
C ASN A 93 14.26 -9.45 -12.49
N LEU A 94 15.25 -9.47 -11.62
CA LEU A 94 15.74 -8.26 -10.96
C LEU A 94 16.35 -7.24 -11.93
N TYR A 95 16.98 -7.68 -13.03
CA TYR A 95 17.64 -6.80 -13.98
C TYR A 95 16.71 -6.35 -15.10
N TYR A 96 15.93 -7.26 -15.68
CA TYR A 96 15.08 -7.03 -16.86
C TYR A 96 13.58 -6.95 -16.53
N GLY A 97 13.18 -7.46 -15.38
CA GLY A 97 11.80 -7.45 -14.91
C GLY A 97 11.39 -6.13 -14.27
N GLU A 98 10.38 -6.15 -13.46
CA GLU A 98 9.91 -5.01 -12.70
C GLU A 98 10.96 -4.52 -11.69
N LEU A 99 11.03 -3.19 -11.45
CA LEU A 99 12.08 -2.63 -10.60
C LEU A 99 11.74 -2.88 -9.12
N GLN A 100 12.31 -3.93 -8.57
CA GLN A 100 12.34 -4.19 -7.14
C GLN A 100 13.57 -3.48 -6.54
N GLN A 101 13.41 -2.22 -6.16
CA GLN A 101 14.51 -1.31 -5.84
C GLN A 101 15.48 -1.84 -4.78
N VAL A 102 14.93 -2.39 -3.68
CA VAL A 102 15.74 -2.94 -2.58
C VAL A 102 16.49 -4.18 -3.04
N ALA A 103 15.79 -5.16 -3.61
CA ALA A 103 16.40 -6.40 -4.08
C ALA A 103 17.44 -6.17 -5.19
N VAL A 104 17.20 -5.23 -6.10
CA VAL A 104 18.17 -4.83 -7.13
C VAL A 104 19.39 -4.15 -6.49
N CYS A 105 19.19 -3.30 -5.49
CA CYS A 105 20.28 -2.64 -4.77
C CYS A 105 21.13 -3.66 -4.00
N GLU A 106 20.53 -4.60 -3.33
CA GLU A 106 21.22 -5.69 -2.59
C GLU A 106 22.02 -6.59 -3.54
N ARG A 107 21.44 -6.96 -4.67
CA ARG A 107 22.06 -7.88 -5.64
C ARG A 107 23.10 -7.24 -6.52
N TYR A 108 22.84 -6.03 -7.04
CA TYR A 108 23.64 -5.37 -8.07
C TYR A 108 24.27 -4.05 -7.61
N GLY A 109 23.96 -3.61 -6.39
CA GLY A 109 24.46 -2.37 -5.83
C GLY A 109 23.68 -1.12 -6.28
N LEU A 110 23.87 -0.05 -5.51
CA LEU A 110 23.14 1.22 -5.65
C LEU A 110 23.27 1.84 -7.05
N TYR A 111 24.49 1.83 -7.63
CA TYR A 111 24.73 2.42 -8.96
C TYR A 111 23.97 1.70 -10.09
N THR A 112 23.91 0.37 -10.03
CA THR A 112 23.15 -0.40 -11.03
C THR A 112 21.66 -0.12 -10.89
N MET A 113 21.15 -0.09 -9.66
CA MET A 113 19.76 0.22 -9.39
C MET A 113 19.39 1.61 -9.91
N GLN A 114 20.17 2.67 -9.58
CA GLN A 114 19.92 4.03 -10.08
C GLN A 114 19.99 4.12 -11.60
N ARG A 115 20.95 3.42 -12.23
CA ARG A 115 21.06 3.38 -13.69
C ARG A 115 19.85 2.74 -14.35
N LEU A 116 19.31 1.66 -13.77
CA LEU A 116 18.09 1.01 -14.26
C LEU A 116 16.87 1.92 -14.09
N ASP A 117 16.77 2.62 -12.97
CA ASP A 117 15.71 3.59 -12.69
C ASP A 117 15.73 4.75 -13.72
N ILE A 118 16.88 5.38 -13.92
CA ILE A 118 17.05 6.45 -14.93
C ILE A 118 16.77 5.94 -16.34
N SER A 119 17.24 4.74 -16.68
CA SER A 119 16.99 4.15 -18.00
C SER A 119 15.49 3.95 -18.26
N ARG A 120 14.75 3.54 -17.26
CA ARG A 120 13.29 3.35 -17.36
C ARG A 120 12.53 4.67 -17.47
N LEU A 121 12.98 5.70 -16.75
CA LEU A 121 12.46 7.06 -16.89
C LEU A 121 12.65 7.61 -18.30
N MET A 122 13.82 7.40 -18.90
CA MET A 122 14.16 7.97 -20.19
C MET A 122 13.56 7.22 -21.39
N PHE A 123 13.48 5.89 -21.30
CA PHE A 123 13.14 5.02 -22.44
C PHE A 123 11.85 4.24 -22.25
N GLY A 124 11.18 4.44 -21.12
CA GLY A 124 10.01 3.67 -20.72
C GLY A 124 10.39 2.24 -20.30
N TYR A 125 9.41 1.54 -19.74
CA TYR A 125 9.49 0.14 -19.37
C TYR A 125 8.33 -0.61 -20.02
N LYS A 126 8.64 -1.65 -20.79
CA LYS A 126 7.66 -2.61 -21.25
C LYS A 126 7.72 -3.82 -20.33
N ALA A 127 6.71 -3.98 -19.49
CA ALA A 127 6.54 -5.22 -18.75
C ALA A 127 6.45 -6.37 -19.75
N ASN A 128 7.35 -7.36 -19.66
CA ASN A 128 7.14 -8.63 -20.32
C ASN A 128 6.09 -9.39 -19.51
N ILE A 129 4.83 -9.00 -19.65
CA ILE A 129 3.71 -9.75 -19.10
C ILE A 129 3.66 -11.05 -19.91
N ARG A 130 4.27 -12.10 -19.38
CA ARG A 130 4.03 -13.44 -19.89
C ARG A 130 2.69 -13.90 -19.35
N THR A 131 1.65 -13.72 -20.13
CA THR A 131 0.37 -14.42 -19.96
C THR A 131 0.53 -15.93 -20.20
N ASN A 132 1.34 -16.58 -19.39
CA ASN A 132 1.57 -18.03 -19.47
C ASN A 132 0.83 -18.79 -18.37
N SER A 133 -0.15 -18.23 -17.76
CA SER A 133 -1.13 -18.96 -16.99
C SER A 133 -2.40 -19.12 -17.79
N LYS A 134 -2.50 -20.17 -18.62
CA LYS A 134 -3.80 -20.79 -18.76
C LYS A 134 -4.28 -21.06 -17.32
N PRO A 135 -5.47 -20.61 -16.92
CA PRO A 135 -6.01 -21.01 -15.65
C PRO A 135 -5.94 -22.52 -15.59
N LYS A 136 -5.20 -23.08 -14.65
CA LYS A 136 -5.36 -24.48 -14.29
C LYS A 136 -6.78 -24.54 -13.75
N ASN A 137 -7.68 -25.17 -14.50
CA ASN A 137 -8.92 -25.66 -13.93
C ASN A 137 -8.56 -26.36 -12.63
N LYS A 138 -8.74 -25.70 -11.51
CA LYS A 138 -8.90 -26.38 -10.25
C LYS A 138 -10.22 -27.11 -10.39
N GLU A 139 -10.19 -28.41 -10.65
CA GLU A 139 -11.29 -29.25 -10.25
C GLU A 139 -11.44 -29.05 -8.75
N SER A 140 -12.34 -28.15 -8.37
CA SER A 140 -12.80 -28.08 -7.00
C SER A 140 -13.60 -29.37 -6.77
N THR A 141 -13.05 -30.26 -5.96
CA THR A 141 -13.86 -31.24 -5.23
C THR A 141 -14.65 -30.47 -4.17
N ALA A 142 -15.57 -29.63 -4.61
CA ALA A 142 -16.59 -29.08 -3.75
C ALA A 142 -17.76 -30.05 -3.79
N ASP A 143 -18.13 -30.57 -2.64
CA ASP A 143 -19.38 -31.28 -2.42
C ASP A 143 -20.53 -30.48 -3.06
N GLU A 144 -21.45 -31.21 -3.74
CA GLU A 144 -22.67 -30.67 -4.30
C GLU A 144 -23.56 -30.09 -3.20
N ILE A 145 -23.24 -28.89 -2.75
CA ILE A 145 -24.19 -28.04 -2.06
C ILE A 145 -25.09 -27.49 -3.15
N THR A 146 -26.38 -27.70 -3.03
CA THR A 146 -27.46 -27.20 -3.87
C THR A 146 -27.17 -25.78 -4.35
N LYS A 147 -26.77 -25.60 -5.63
CA LYS A 147 -26.53 -24.33 -6.29
C LYS A 147 -27.86 -23.56 -6.33
N THR A 148 -28.13 -22.75 -5.32
CA THR A 148 -29.01 -21.60 -5.46
C THR A 148 -28.43 -20.77 -6.62
N GLU A 149 -29.28 -20.27 -7.53
CA GLU A 149 -28.85 -19.54 -8.73
C GLU A 149 -27.90 -18.40 -8.40
N GLN A 150 -26.61 -18.68 -8.37
CA GLN A 150 -25.56 -17.67 -8.21
C GLN A 150 -25.55 -16.77 -9.45
N LYS A 151 -25.56 -15.45 -9.25
CA LYS A 151 -25.51 -14.48 -10.33
C LYS A 151 -24.08 -13.93 -10.44
N ALA A 152 -23.55 -13.89 -11.66
CA ALA A 152 -22.28 -13.24 -11.92
C ALA A 152 -22.35 -11.73 -11.59
N GLN A 153 -21.34 -11.22 -10.91
CA GLN A 153 -21.15 -9.80 -10.58
C GLN A 153 -20.55 -9.07 -11.78
N ILE A 154 -21.35 -8.92 -12.83
CA ILE A 154 -20.98 -8.26 -14.07
C ILE A 154 -21.97 -7.15 -14.41
N MET A 155 -21.47 -6.15 -15.12
CA MET A 155 -22.28 -5.09 -15.71
C MET A 155 -22.56 -5.35 -17.20
N SER A 156 -23.32 -4.48 -17.83
CA SER A 156 -23.71 -4.59 -19.25
C SER A 156 -22.58 -4.30 -20.25
N ALA A 157 -21.32 -4.27 -19.82
CA ALA A 157 -20.17 -4.05 -20.71
C ALA A 157 -19.96 -5.26 -21.63
N ASP A 158 -20.12 -5.04 -22.93
CA ASP A 158 -19.85 -6.03 -23.99
C ASP A 158 -18.42 -5.83 -24.50
N PHE A 159 -17.47 -6.48 -23.85
CA PHE A 159 -16.06 -6.36 -24.19
C PHE A 159 -15.74 -6.90 -25.57
N SER A 160 -16.40 -7.96 -26.03
CA SER A 160 -16.29 -8.48 -27.41
C SER A 160 -16.65 -7.42 -28.44
N LYS A 161 -17.70 -6.62 -28.19
CA LYS A 161 -18.11 -5.51 -29.07
C LYS A 161 -17.13 -4.33 -28.98
N LEU A 162 -16.64 -4.00 -27.78
CA LEU A 162 -15.65 -2.94 -27.58
C LEU A 162 -14.34 -3.28 -28.30
N THR A 163 -13.87 -4.53 -28.22
CA THR A 163 -12.69 -5.04 -28.94
C THR A 163 -12.82 -4.85 -30.46
N LYS A 164 -13.98 -5.14 -31.03
CA LYS A 164 -14.21 -4.98 -32.47
C LYS A 164 -14.29 -3.53 -32.94
N ASN A 165 -14.66 -2.61 -32.04
CA ASN A 165 -14.90 -1.21 -32.35
C ASN A 165 -13.72 -0.29 -32.04
N THR A 166 -12.60 -0.80 -31.49
CA THR A 166 -11.41 -0.01 -31.19
C THR A 166 -10.30 -0.27 -32.20
N ASN A 167 -9.58 0.81 -32.59
CA ASN A 167 -8.35 0.75 -33.37
C ASN A 167 -7.08 0.90 -32.50
N ASN A 168 -7.25 0.98 -31.20
CA ASN A 168 -6.14 1.09 -30.24
C ASN A 168 -5.79 -0.32 -29.76
N ASP A 169 -4.58 -0.79 -30.07
CA ASP A 169 -4.12 -2.15 -29.77
C ASP A 169 -4.02 -2.40 -28.25
N GLU A 170 -3.68 -1.36 -27.43
CA GLU A 170 -3.61 -1.49 -25.97
C GLU A 170 -5.02 -1.68 -25.39
N LEU A 171 -6.00 -0.87 -25.83
CA LEU A 171 -7.39 -1.03 -25.40
C LEU A 171 -7.98 -2.36 -25.87
N LYS A 172 -7.62 -2.81 -27.08
CA LYS A 172 -8.04 -4.11 -27.59
C LYS A 172 -7.56 -5.23 -26.70
N SER A 173 -6.28 -5.24 -26.36
CA SER A 173 -5.69 -6.24 -25.45
C SER A 173 -6.34 -6.22 -24.08
N LEU A 174 -6.67 -5.03 -23.56
CA LEU A 174 -7.34 -4.87 -22.27
C LEU A 174 -8.79 -5.40 -22.30
N TYR A 175 -9.54 -5.12 -23.36
CA TYR A 175 -10.90 -5.65 -23.52
C TYR A 175 -10.90 -7.17 -23.69
N GLU A 176 -9.95 -7.74 -24.45
CA GLU A 176 -9.77 -9.18 -24.59
C GLU A 176 -9.43 -9.83 -23.23
N TYR A 177 -8.62 -9.16 -22.41
CA TYR A 177 -8.32 -9.59 -21.07
C TYR A 177 -9.58 -9.63 -20.19
N PHE A 178 -10.33 -8.53 -20.09
CA PHE A 178 -11.56 -8.48 -19.30
C PHE A 178 -12.65 -9.46 -19.78
N ASP A 179 -12.73 -9.72 -21.10
CA ASP A 179 -13.67 -10.71 -21.66
C ASP A 179 -13.29 -12.15 -21.28
N SER A 180 -12.00 -12.40 -21.01
CA SER A 180 -11.45 -13.70 -20.61
C SER A 180 -11.48 -13.98 -19.12
N GLU A 181 -11.70 -12.94 -18.29
CA GLU A 181 -11.69 -13.09 -16.83
C GLU A 181 -12.99 -13.75 -16.34
N GLU A 182 -12.85 -14.70 -15.43
CA GLU A 182 -13.98 -15.32 -14.74
C GLU A 182 -14.54 -14.32 -13.71
N PRO A 183 -15.84 -14.00 -13.74
CA PRO A 183 -16.42 -13.07 -12.78
C PRO A 183 -16.56 -13.70 -11.39
N SER A 184 -16.55 -12.87 -10.35
CA SER A 184 -17.05 -13.26 -9.04
C SER A 184 -18.58 -13.44 -9.07
N TYR A 185 -19.11 -14.28 -8.20
CA TYR A 185 -20.53 -14.59 -8.12
C TYR A 185 -21.15 -14.13 -6.81
N THR A 186 -22.48 -13.96 -6.80
CA THR A 186 -23.22 -13.76 -5.55
C THR A 186 -23.06 -14.96 -4.64
N ASN A 187 -23.02 -14.71 -3.33
CA ASN A 187 -22.83 -15.73 -2.29
C ASN A 187 -23.70 -15.40 -1.06
N GLU A 188 -23.54 -16.14 0.02
CA GLU A 188 -24.32 -15.97 1.24
C GLU A 188 -24.17 -14.59 1.91
N TYR A 189 -23.08 -13.87 1.64
CA TYR A 189 -22.82 -12.53 2.18
C TYR A 189 -23.28 -11.41 1.25
N THR A 190 -23.80 -11.71 0.05
CA THR A 190 -24.27 -10.71 -0.90
C THR A 190 -25.35 -9.83 -0.30
N GLY A 191 -25.06 -8.53 -0.19
CA GLY A 191 -26.00 -7.56 0.37
C GLY A 191 -26.21 -7.64 1.88
N MET A 192 -25.38 -8.39 2.62
CA MET A 192 -25.48 -8.52 4.08
C MET A 192 -25.49 -7.15 4.79
N PHE A 193 -24.72 -6.19 4.30
CA PHE A 193 -24.63 -4.84 4.84
C PHE A 193 -25.29 -3.78 3.95
N LYS A 194 -26.23 -4.19 3.09
CA LYS A 194 -26.95 -3.25 2.23
C LYS A 194 -27.67 -2.19 3.05
N GLY A 195 -27.40 -0.92 2.77
CA GLY A 195 -27.99 0.23 3.45
C GLY A 195 -27.29 0.63 4.76
N TYR A 196 -26.20 -0.03 5.13
CA TYR A 196 -25.37 0.40 6.25
C TYR A 196 -24.59 1.68 5.91
N ASN A 197 -24.29 2.46 6.93
CA ASN A 197 -23.25 3.45 6.84
C ASN A 197 -21.88 2.76 6.69
N ILE A 198 -20.91 3.44 6.10
CA ILE A 198 -19.59 2.90 5.85
C ILE A 198 -18.53 3.81 6.46
N ILE A 199 -17.60 3.22 7.21
CA ILE A 199 -16.35 3.88 7.61
C ILE A 199 -15.21 2.99 7.16
N PHE A 200 -14.42 3.49 6.21
CA PHE A 200 -13.21 2.82 5.73
C PHE A 200 -11.98 3.53 6.29
N ILE A 201 -11.07 2.79 6.89
CA ILE A 201 -9.87 3.31 7.53
C ILE A 201 -8.66 2.62 6.92
N THR A 202 -7.79 3.38 6.27
CA THR A 202 -6.44 2.94 5.94
C THR A 202 -5.52 3.42 7.05
N ALA A 203 -5.01 2.47 7.83
CA ALA A 203 -4.20 2.75 9.01
C ALA A 203 -2.71 2.65 8.67
N GLU A 204 -2.01 3.77 8.78
CA GLU A 204 -0.57 3.89 8.51
C GLU A 204 0.25 2.83 9.25
N SER A 205 0.98 1.99 8.49
CA SER A 205 1.88 0.94 9.01
C SER A 205 1.23 -0.03 10.00
N PHE A 206 -0.09 -0.23 9.93
CA PHE A 206 -0.80 -1.15 10.82
C PHE A 206 -0.38 -2.59 10.54
N SER A 207 -0.38 -3.44 11.58
CA SER A 207 -0.16 -4.88 11.42
C SER A 207 -0.96 -5.70 12.42
N GLN A 208 -1.10 -6.99 12.13
CA GLN A 208 -1.75 -7.94 13.04
C GLN A 208 -1.14 -7.93 14.46
N TYR A 209 0.14 -7.57 14.60
CA TYR A 209 0.84 -7.50 15.88
C TYR A 209 0.42 -6.31 16.75
N ALA A 210 -0.29 -5.33 16.18
CA ALA A 210 -0.88 -4.23 16.91
C ALA A 210 -2.23 -4.58 17.55
N ILE A 211 -2.78 -5.78 17.29
CA ILE A 211 -4.04 -6.26 17.86
C ILE A 211 -3.74 -7.00 19.15
N ASP A 212 -3.85 -6.32 20.27
CA ASP A 212 -3.53 -6.86 21.60
C ASP A 212 -4.67 -6.58 22.60
N LYS A 213 -5.02 -7.58 23.39
CA LYS A 213 -6.15 -7.48 24.31
C LYS A 213 -6.00 -6.39 25.37
N ASP A 214 -4.76 -6.17 25.83
CA ASP A 214 -4.47 -5.27 26.94
C ASP A 214 -4.02 -3.88 26.44
N LEU A 215 -3.32 -3.81 25.29
CA LEU A 215 -2.80 -2.57 24.73
C LEU A 215 -3.78 -1.88 23.78
N THR A 216 -4.50 -2.65 22.98
CA THR A 216 -5.42 -2.16 21.95
C THR A 216 -6.77 -2.88 22.01
N PRO A 217 -7.48 -2.77 23.13
CA PRO A 217 -8.69 -3.56 23.42
C PRO A 217 -9.83 -3.33 22.42
N THR A 218 -9.90 -2.15 21.80
CA THR A 218 -10.93 -1.83 20.80
C THR A 218 -10.66 -2.56 19.49
N LEU A 219 -9.43 -2.52 18.99
CA LEU A 219 -9.02 -3.26 17.81
C LEU A 219 -9.14 -4.77 18.03
N TRP A 220 -8.74 -5.24 19.22
CA TRP A 220 -8.89 -6.63 19.61
C TRP A 220 -10.37 -7.07 19.62
N LYS A 221 -11.27 -6.25 20.17
CA LYS A 221 -12.71 -6.50 20.13
C LYS A 221 -13.24 -6.60 18.71
N MET A 222 -12.92 -5.61 17.86
CA MET A 222 -13.38 -5.57 16.48
C MET A 222 -12.92 -6.82 15.69
N TYR A 223 -11.66 -7.25 15.88
CA TYR A 223 -11.13 -8.46 15.25
C TYR A 223 -11.82 -9.72 15.75
N ASN A 224 -12.11 -9.83 17.06
CA ASN A 224 -12.67 -11.03 17.67
C ASN A 224 -14.22 -11.12 17.63
N GLU A 225 -14.90 -10.04 17.22
CA GLU A 225 -16.35 -10.02 17.02
C GLU A 225 -16.72 -9.85 15.54
N GLY A 226 -15.75 -9.61 14.64
CA GLY A 226 -15.92 -9.34 13.22
C GLY A 226 -15.51 -10.50 12.31
N PHE A 227 -15.27 -10.18 11.05
CA PHE A 227 -14.66 -11.11 10.11
C PHE A 227 -13.16 -11.25 10.42
N GLN A 228 -12.69 -12.49 10.59
CA GLN A 228 -11.29 -12.83 10.83
C GLN A 228 -10.69 -13.44 9.54
N PHE A 229 -10.05 -12.60 8.73
CA PHE A 229 -9.34 -13.05 7.53
C PHE A 229 -7.98 -13.62 7.94
N GLU A 230 -7.92 -14.95 8.17
CA GLU A 230 -6.76 -15.63 8.73
C GLU A 230 -5.54 -15.61 7.78
N ASN A 231 -5.78 -15.44 6.48
CA ASN A 231 -4.77 -15.43 5.43
C ASN A 231 -4.84 -14.13 4.59
N TYR A 232 -4.92 -13.00 5.26
CA TYR A 232 -4.84 -11.69 4.60
C TYR A 232 -3.39 -11.22 4.48
N TYR A 233 -3.03 -10.71 3.30
CA TYR A 233 -1.69 -10.22 2.97
C TYR A 233 -1.77 -8.81 2.37
N SER A 234 -0.92 -7.93 2.86
CA SER A 234 -0.79 -6.57 2.35
C SER A 234 0.54 -6.41 1.63
N PRO A 235 0.56 -6.46 0.29
CA PRO A 235 1.79 -6.29 -0.48
C PRO A 235 2.39 -4.90 -0.28
N ALA A 236 3.74 -4.82 -0.23
CA ALA A 236 4.43 -3.54 -0.25
C ALA A 236 4.55 -3.04 -1.71
N TRP A 237 3.98 -1.90 -1.98
CA TRP A 237 4.00 -1.26 -3.28
C TRP A 237 5.16 -0.27 -3.44
N GLY A 238 5.45 0.14 -4.67
CA GLY A 238 6.63 0.96 -5.01
C GLY A 238 6.61 2.38 -4.43
N VAL A 239 5.45 2.96 -4.22
CA VAL A 239 5.27 4.31 -3.63
C VAL A 239 4.53 4.22 -2.29
N SER A 240 4.82 3.15 -1.52
CA SER A 240 4.43 3.02 -0.11
C SER A 240 2.94 3.37 0.14
N THR A 241 2.65 4.32 1.03
CA THR A 241 1.33 4.71 1.50
C THR A 241 0.31 4.96 0.38
N THR A 242 0.63 5.80 -0.60
CA THR A 242 -0.36 6.16 -1.65
C THR A 242 -0.67 5.00 -2.59
N ASP A 243 0.26 4.08 -2.81
CA ASP A 243 0.01 2.89 -3.61
C ASP A 243 -0.81 1.85 -2.80
N GLY A 244 -0.62 1.77 -1.47
CA GLY A 244 -1.48 1.00 -0.58
C GLY A 244 -2.91 1.54 -0.57
N GLU A 245 -3.09 2.86 -0.42
CA GLU A 245 -4.40 3.50 -0.57
C GLU A 245 -5.04 3.20 -1.93
N TYR A 246 -4.23 3.24 -3.03
CA TYR A 246 -4.71 2.93 -4.36
C TYR A 246 -5.27 1.50 -4.45
N ALA A 247 -4.53 0.51 -3.96
CA ALA A 247 -4.95 -0.88 -3.95
C ALA A 247 -6.24 -1.08 -3.11
N ASN A 248 -6.26 -0.53 -1.89
CA ASN A 248 -7.39 -0.63 -0.96
C ASN A 248 -8.68 -0.03 -1.52
N LEU A 249 -8.59 1.15 -2.12
CA LEU A 249 -9.76 1.94 -2.53
C LEU A 249 -10.24 1.63 -3.94
N THR A 250 -9.38 1.09 -4.81
CA THR A 250 -9.73 0.83 -6.22
C THR A 250 -9.80 -0.65 -6.59
N GLY A 251 -9.21 -1.55 -5.79
CA GLY A 251 -9.05 -2.96 -6.15
C GLY A 251 -8.17 -3.19 -7.38
N LEU A 252 -7.26 -2.24 -7.67
CA LEU A 252 -6.37 -2.26 -8.84
C LEU A 252 -4.91 -2.25 -8.41
N ILE A 253 -4.05 -2.82 -9.24
CA ILE A 253 -2.61 -2.85 -9.03
C ILE A 253 -2.00 -1.48 -9.36
N PRO A 254 -1.32 -0.79 -8.42
CA PRO A 254 -0.65 0.46 -8.70
C PRO A 254 0.54 0.25 -9.67
N LYS A 255 0.77 1.22 -10.54
CA LYS A 255 1.86 1.14 -11.51
C LYS A 255 3.20 1.44 -10.85
N SER A 256 4.14 0.51 -10.93
CA SER A 256 5.48 0.68 -10.37
C SER A 256 6.17 1.97 -10.84
N GLY A 257 6.76 2.71 -9.90
CA GLY A 257 7.49 3.95 -10.16
C GLY A 257 6.63 5.15 -10.56
N VAL A 258 5.32 5.05 -10.44
CA VAL A 258 4.35 6.12 -10.74
C VAL A 258 3.45 6.31 -9.54
N TRP A 259 3.20 7.54 -9.16
CA TRP A 259 2.16 7.86 -8.18
C TRP A 259 0.79 7.66 -8.83
N SER A 260 0.29 6.44 -8.73
CA SER A 260 -0.86 5.99 -9.52
C SER A 260 -2.11 6.81 -9.27
N PHE A 261 -2.42 7.15 -8.01
CA PHE A 261 -3.55 8.00 -7.67
C PHE A 261 -3.39 9.43 -8.19
N SER A 262 -2.24 10.07 -7.89
CA SER A 262 -1.98 11.45 -8.33
C SER A 262 -2.07 11.56 -9.86
N LYS A 263 -1.48 10.57 -10.56
CA LYS A 263 -1.51 10.53 -12.03
C LYS A 263 -2.90 10.29 -12.60
N SER A 264 -3.71 9.49 -11.94
CA SER A 264 -5.11 9.26 -12.29
C SER A 264 -5.93 10.53 -12.14
N ALA A 265 -5.74 11.27 -11.04
CA ALA A 265 -6.42 12.54 -10.81
C ALA A 265 -6.00 13.64 -11.81
N GLU A 266 -4.70 13.74 -12.15
CA GLU A 266 -4.23 14.64 -13.19
C GLU A 266 -4.87 14.38 -14.57
N ASN A 267 -5.17 13.12 -14.87
CA ASN A 267 -5.77 12.72 -16.13
C ASN A 267 -7.32 12.61 -16.04
N ASN A 268 -7.93 13.01 -14.93
CA ASN A 268 -9.37 12.90 -14.67
C ASN A 268 -9.92 11.49 -14.93
N VAL A 269 -9.18 10.47 -14.50
CA VAL A 269 -9.62 9.06 -14.59
C VAL A 269 -10.78 8.83 -13.64
N SER A 270 -11.88 8.26 -14.13
CA SER A 270 -13.04 7.90 -13.31
C SER A 270 -12.84 6.51 -12.69
N PHE A 271 -13.22 6.38 -11.41
CA PHE A 271 -13.22 5.11 -10.67
C PHE A 271 -14.65 4.78 -10.19
N PRO A 272 -15.54 4.33 -11.08
CA PRO A 272 -16.97 4.23 -10.81
C PRO A 272 -17.33 3.19 -9.73
N PHE A 273 -16.42 2.31 -9.36
CA PHE A 273 -16.65 1.25 -8.38
C PHE A 273 -16.14 1.59 -6.97
N THR A 274 -15.43 2.71 -6.78
CA THR A 274 -14.99 3.14 -5.45
C THR A 274 -16.16 3.42 -4.52
N LEU A 275 -15.99 3.19 -3.23
CA LEU A 275 -17.07 3.36 -2.25
C LEU A 275 -17.59 4.80 -2.22
N GLY A 276 -16.75 5.81 -2.42
CA GLY A 276 -17.17 7.21 -2.49
C GLY A 276 -18.11 7.46 -3.66
N GLU A 277 -17.75 7.05 -4.88
CA GLU A 277 -18.58 7.19 -6.08
C GLU A 277 -19.90 6.41 -5.97
N GLN A 278 -19.85 5.16 -5.50
CA GLN A 278 -21.03 4.33 -5.31
C GLN A 278 -21.98 4.93 -4.24
N SER A 279 -21.42 5.44 -3.14
CA SER A 279 -22.21 6.08 -2.10
C SER A 279 -22.95 7.33 -2.61
N ARG A 280 -22.27 8.16 -3.43
CA ARG A 280 -22.93 9.31 -4.09
C ARG A 280 -24.01 8.88 -5.05
N LYS A 281 -23.75 7.87 -5.89
CA LYS A 281 -24.72 7.31 -6.82
C LYS A 281 -25.98 6.80 -6.09
N LEU A 282 -25.83 6.21 -4.91
CA LEU A 282 -26.92 5.74 -4.06
C LEU A 282 -27.62 6.87 -3.28
N GLY A 283 -27.16 8.11 -3.38
CA GLY A 283 -27.76 9.27 -2.72
C GLY A 283 -27.41 9.37 -1.23
N CYS A 284 -26.28 8.80 -0.82
CA CYS A 284 -25.75 8.96 0.53
C CYS A 284 -25.58 10.46 0.86
N LYS A 285 -26.00 10.87 2.05
CA LYS A 285 -26.10 12.29 2.41
C LYS A 285 -24.76 12.92 2.72
N THR A 286 -23.84 12.14 3.28
CA THR A 286 -22.49 12.62 3.62
C THR A 286 -21.47 11.63 3.12
N VAL A 287 -20.54 12.09 2.27
CA VAL A 287 -19.48 11.27 1.68
C VAL A 287 -18.17 12.02 1.87
N ASN A 288 -17.50 11.79 2.99
CA ASN A 288 -16.36 12.57 3.44
C ASN A 288 -15.09 11.74 3.52
N ALA A 289 -13.93 12.38 3.31
CA ALA A 289 -12.62 11.82 3.59
C ALA A 289 -11.80 12.75 4.48
N TYR A 290 -11.00 12.17 5.37
CA TYR A 290 -10.19 12.91 6.33
C TYR A 290 -8.76 12.36 6.40
N HIS A 291 -7.82 13.29 6.61
CA HIS A 291 -6.41 12.95 6.79
C HIS A 291 -5.74 13.92 7.76
N ASN A 292 -5.03 13.40 8.74
CA ASN A 292 -4.33 14.19 9.77
C ASN A 292 -2.91 14.63 9.36
N HIS A 293 -2.72 14.90 8.08
CA HIS A 293 -1.54 15.52 7.50
C HIS A 293 -1.93 16.67 6.56
N THR A 294 -0.97 17.33 5.90
CA THR A 294 -1.26 18.39 4.94
C THR A 294 -2.12 17.87 3.77
N TYR A 295 -3.07 18.70 3.37
CA TYR A 295 -4.11 18.31 2.41
C TYR A 295 -3.57 17.90 1.03
N ASP A 296 -2.44 18.49 0.62
CA ASP A 296 -1.81 18.32 -0.69
C ASP A 296 -0.76 17.20 -0.74
N TYR A 297 -0.49 16.55 0.39
CA TYR A 297 0.49 15.47 0.42
C TYR A 297 0.01 14.29 -0.43
N TYR A 298 0.84 13.87 -1.41
CA TYR A 298 0.51 12.91 -2.47
C TYR A 298 -0.63 13.36 -3.40
N ASP A 299 -0.98 14.65 -3.50
CA ASP A 299 -2.14 15.15 -4.25
C ASP A 299 -3.48 14.58 -3.75
N ARG A 300 -3.62 14.28 -2.45
CA ARG A 300 -4.86 13.72 -1.87
C ARG A 300 -6.09 14.59 -2.11
N ASP A 301 -5.91 15.89 -2.14
CA ASP A 301 -6.98 16.86 -2.44
C ASP A 301 -7.58 16.69 -3.85
N LYS A 302 -6.82 16.12 -4.77
CA LYS A 302 -7.25 15.82 -6.14
C LYS A 302 -7.86 14.42 -6.22
N TYR A 303 -7.11 13.37 -5.80
CA TYR A 303 -7.58 12.03 -6.04
C TYR A 303 -8.74 11.59 -5.12
N LEU A 304 -8.78 12.02 -3.85
CA LEU A 304 -9.91 11.68 -2.98
C LEU A 304 -11.21 12.34 -3.46
N THR A 305 -11.11 13.57 -3.98
CA THR A 305 -12.24 14.22 -4.64
C THR A 305 -12.65 13.49 -5.91
N ASN A 306 -11.69 13.00 -6.70
CA ASN A 306 -11.93 12.29 -7.95
C ASN A 306 -12.58 10.90 -7.76
N ILE A 307 -12.45 10.29 -6.59
CA ILE A 307 -13.11 9.04 -6.22
C ILE A 307 -14.36 9.23 -5.35
N GLY A 308 -14.92 10.44 -5.33
CA GLY A 308 -16.25 10.74 -4.80
C GLY A 308 -16.31 11.32 -3.38
N TYR A 309 -15.21 11.66 -2.72
CA TYR A 309 -15.24 12.19 -1.35
C TYR A 309 -15.13 13.72 -1.28
N ASP A 310 -15.83 14.33 -0.33
CA ASP A 310 -15.54 15.68 0.16
C ASP A 310 -14.38 15.59 1.14
N TYR A 311 -13.22 16.11 0.73
CA TYR A 311 -11.97 15.89 1.45
C TYR A 311 -11.58 17.07 2.34
N SER A 312 -11.25 16.77 3.61
CA SER A 312 -10.71 17.69 4.60
C SER A 312 -9.44 17.16 5.24
N ALA A 313 -8.44 18.01 5.38
CA ALA A 313 -7.16 17.70 6.01
C ALA A 313 -6.52 18.98 6.57
N ILE A 314 -5.34 18.90 7.18
CA ILE A 314 -4.60 20.06 7.69
C ILE A 314 -4.34 21.02 6.52
N GLY A 315 -4.76 22.29 6.71
CA GLY A 315 -4.72 23.33 5.66
C GLY A 315 -5.93 23.35 4.73
N LYS A 316 -6.87 22.38 4.87
CA LYS A 316 -8.12 22.32 4.11
C LYS A 316 -9.27 21.84 5.00
N GLY A 317 -9.71 22.70 5.89
CA GLY A 317 -10.89 22.46 6.74
C GLY A 317 -10.64 21.71 8.03
N LEU A 318 -9.48 21.11 8.26
CA LEU A 318 -9.13 20.41 9.49
C LEU A 318 -8.04 21.17 10.26
N ASP A 319 -8.30 21.44 11.53
CA ASP A 319 -7.34 21.99 12.50
C ASP A 319 -7.29 21.08 13.75
N LEU A 320 -6.17 20.41 13.95
CA LEU A 320 -5.97 19.53 15.10
C LEU A 320 -5.60 20.28 16.38
N GLY A 321 -5.28 21.58 16.30
CA GLY A 321 -4.87 22.41 17.43
C GLY A 321 -3.46 22.05 17.96
N GLU A 322 -2.67 21.31 17.20
CA GLU A 322 -1.28 20.97 17.51
C GLU A 322 -0.46 20.84 16.22
N ASN A 323 0.84 21.06 16.35
CA ASN A 323 1.80 20.88 15.26
C ASN A 323 2.88 19.91 15.73
N VAL A 324 2.60 18.64 15.58
CA VAL A 324 3.48 17.51 15.98
C VAL A 324 3.60 16.51 14.83
N TRP A 325 4.59 15.64 14.89
CA TRP A 325 4.74 14.57 13.93
C TRP A 325 5.07 13.23 14.63
N PRO A 326 4.36 12.17 14.27
CA PRO A 326 3.08 12.12 13.54
C PRO A 326 1.97 12.83 14.30
N ASN A 327 0.90 13.23 13.58
CA ASN A 327 -0.30 13.79 14.19
C ASN A 327 -1.20 12.68 14.80
N SER A 328 -2.03 13.08 15.75
CA SER A 328 -2.91 12.16 16.48
C SER A 328 -4.15 11.76 15.65
N ASP A 329 -4.37 10.45 15.50
CA ASP A 329 -5.60 9.90 14.90
C ASP A 329 -6.81 10.15 15.81
N LEU A 330 -6.63 10.06 17.13
CA LEU A 330 -7.68 10.39 18.09
C LEU A 330 -8.16 11.84 17.92
N LYS A 331 -7.24 12.79 17.79
CA LYS A 331 -7.63 14.19 17.55
C LYS A 331 -8.33 14.39 16.21
N MET A 332 -7.89 13.71 15.15
CA MET A 332 -8.58 13.75 13.87
C MET A 332 -10.03 13.29 14.04
N MET A 333 -10.28 12.15 14.66
CA MET A 333 -11.64 11.64 14.86
C MET A 333 -12.46 12.55 15.78
N GLN A 334 -11.86 13.10 16.84
CA GLN A 334 -12.52 14.08 17.72
C GLN A 334 -12.98 15.36 16.98
N LYS A 335 -12.26 15.76 15.95
CA LYS A 335 -12.58 16.96 15.16
C LYS A 335 -13.58 16.71 14.04
N THR A 336 -13.69 15.49 13.54
CA THR A 336 -14.39 15.19 12.29
C THR A 336 -15.66 14.34 12.45
N VAL A 337 -15.80 13.58 13.53
CA VAL A 337 -16.97 12.70 13.73
C VAL A 337 -18.28 13.49 13.72
N ASP A 338 -18.31 14.71 14.24
CA ASP A 338 -19.51 15.55 14.29
C ASP A 338 -19.97 16.01 12.89
N ASP A 339 -19.12 15.99 11.88
CA ASP A 339 -19.48 16.38 10.51
C ASP A 339 -20.46 15.40 9.85
N TYR A 340 -20.50 14.13 10.31
CA TYR A 340 -21.30 13.10 9.66
C TYR A 340 -22.19 12.28 10.60
N ILE A 341 -21.88 12.25 11.90
CA ILE A 341 -22.54 11.33 12.84
C ILE A 341 -24.06 11.51 12.92
N ASN A 342 -24.55 12.73 12.69
CA ASN A 342 -25.97 13.09 12.71
C ASN A 342 -26.63 13.00 11.32
N SER A 343 -25.88 12.66 10.27
CA SER A 343 -26.43 12.47 8.92
C SER A 343 -27.30 11.21 8.84
N ASP A 344 -28.35 11.23 8.02
CA ASP A 344 -29.22 10.05 7.81
C ASP A 344 -28.44 8.87 7.27
N SER A 345 -27.47 9.13 6.38
CA SER A 345 -26.54 8.14 5.86
C SER A 345 -25.18 8.78 5.58
N PHE A 346 -24.11 8.03 5.80
CA PHE A 346 -22.76 8.47 5.54
C PHE A 346 -21.85 7.35 5.02
N SER A 347 -20.86 7.77 4.22
CA SER A 347 -19.70 6.98 3.80
C SER A 347 -18.45 7.80 4.06
N VAL A 348 -17.59 7.32 4.93
CA VAL A 348 -16.43 8.08 5.43
C VAL A 348 -15.15 7.29 5.20
N TYR A 349 -14.13 7.98 4.71
CA TYR A 349 -12.78 7.46 4.58
C TYR A 349 -11.82 8.19 5.52
N TYR A 350 -11.00 7.44 6.23
CA TYR A 350 -9.91 7.96 7.04
C TYR A 350 -8.56 7.39 6.56
N MET A 351 -7.61 8.27 6.26
CA MET A 351 -6.20 7.92 6.18
C MET A 351 -5.51 8.43 7.45
N THR A 352 -4.96 7.53 8.24
CA THR A 352 -4.33 7.85 9.53
C THR A 352 -2.82 8.03 9.40
N VAL A 353 -2.15 8.58 10.41
CA VAL A 353 -0.69 8.73 10.43
C VAL A 353 -0.03 8.42 11.77
N SER A 354 -0.78 8.15 12.85
CA SER A 354 -0.15 7.94 14.17
C SER A 354 0.81 6.76 14.19
N GLY A 355 0.59 5.76 13.34
CA GLY A 355 1.45 4.58 13.14
C GLY A 355 2.71 4.83 12.31
N HIS A 356 2.99 6.07 11.86
CA HIS A 356 4.15 6.37 11.01
C HIS A 356 5.49 6.09 11.71
N GLY A 357 6.45 5.58 10.94
CA GLY A 357 7.76 5.14 11.42
C GLY A 357 8.59 6.19 12.16
N GLY A 358 9.74 5.76 12.70
CA GLY A 358 10.59 6.54 13.59
C GLY A 358 10.16 6.37 15.06
N TYR A 359 9.80 5.16 15.43
CA TYR A 359 9.11 4.84 16.67
C TYR A 359 9.90 5.17 17.94
N SER A 360 11.24 5.16 17.91
CA SER A 360 12.07 5.54 19.07
C SER A 360 12.07 7.04 19.38
N TYR A 361 11.51 7.89 18.52
CA TYR A 361 11.52 9.35 18.66
C TYR A 361 10.28 10.07 18.12
N ASN A 362 9.19 9.34 17.84
CA ASN A 362 7.98 9.97 17.31
C ASN A 362 7.01 10.35 18.45
N THR A 363 6.25 11.40 18.23
CA THR A 363 5.37 12.00 19.25
C THR A 363 4.31 11.04 19.76
N MET A 364 3.77 10.16 18.89
CA MET A 364 2.73 9.20 19.31
C MET A 364 3.30 8.07 20.15
N SER A 365 4.51 7.61 19.82
CA SER A 365 5.25 6.66 20.64
C SER A 365 5.56 7.22 22.03
N GLU A 366 6.05 8.46 22.09
CA GLU A 366 6.33 9.14 23.37
C GLU A 366 5.09 9.35 24.23
N ARG A 367 3.96 9.70 23.60
CA ARG A 367 2.68 9.98 24.30
C ARG A 367 2.13 8.77 25.05
N ASN A 368 2.37 7.58 24.55
CA ASN A 368 1.90 6.32 25.11
C ASN A 368 3.03 5.45 25.71
N ALA A 369 4.25 5.97 25.83
CA ALA A 369 5.44 5.22 26.25
C ALA A 369 5.27 4.53 27.62
N ASP A 370 4.58 5.17 28.56
CA ASP A 370 4.34 4.58 29.89
C ASP A 370 3.55 3.28 29.88
N LEU A 371 2.70 3.07 28.85
CA LEU A 371 1.88 1.87 28.72
C LEU A 371 2.66 0.66 28.21
N VAL A 372 3.82 0.89 27.59
CA VAL A 372 4.64 -0.17 26.97
C VAL A 372 6.01 -0.35 27.65
N LYS A 373 6.38 0.50 28.61
CA LYS A 373 7.72 0.56 29.21
C LYS A 373 8.20 -0.76 29.82
N ASP A 374 7.28 -1.52 30.41
CA ASP A 374 7.59 -2.78 31.10
C ASP A 374 7.56 -4.01 30.17
N LEU A 375 7.23 -3.83 28.88
CA LEU A 375 7.26 -4.89 27.91
C LEU A 375 8.71 -5.30 27.60
N LYS A 376 8.90 -6.59 27.30
CA LYS A 376 10.22 -7.16 26.99
C LYS A 376 10.53 -7.09 25.49
N TYR A 377 10.42 -5.91 24.92
CA TYR A 377 10.73 -5.62 23.52
C TYR A 377 11.78 -4.53 23.41
N SER A 378 12.42 -4.42 22.24
CA SER A 378 13.28 -3.31 21.88
C SER A 378 12.53 -1.96 21.96
N ASP A 379 13.26 -0.86 22.04
CA ASP A 379 12.63 0.46 22.13
C ASP A 379 11.84 0.81 20.86
N GLU A 380 12.30 0.35 19.68
CA GLU A 380 11.56 0.52 18.40
C GLU A 380 10.23 -0.24 18.41
N VAL A 381 10.22 -1.48 18.86
CA VAL A 381 8.99 -2.29 18.94
C VAL A 381 8.03 -1.73 19.99
N LYS A 382 8.54 -1.29 21.16
CA LYS A 382 7.72 -0.58 22.15
C LYS A 382 7.11 0.69 21.58
N GLY A 383 7.90 1.47 20.85
CA GLY A 383 7.41 2.69 20.19
C GLY A 383 6.35 2.41 19.15
N TYR A 384 6.49 1.34 18.36
CA TYR A 384 5.49 0.89 17.42
C TYR A 384 4.16 0.53 18.11
N LEU A 385 4.21 -0.27 19.17
CA LEU A 385 3.01 -0.62 19.95
C LEU A 385 2.37 0.62 20.58
N ALA A 386 3.18 1.53 21.14
CA ALA A 386 2.72 2.79 21.70
C ALA A 386 2.02 3.70 20.66
N ALA A 387 2.53 3.75 19.43
CA ALA A 387 1.90 4.50 18.35
C ALA A 387 0.54 3.90 17.94
N ASN A 388 0.39 2.58 17.96
CA ASN A 388 -0.87 1.90 17.67
C ASN A 388 -1.91 2.00 18.80
N ILE A 389 -1.48 2.26 20.05
CA ILE A 389 -2.41 2.62 21.14
C ILE A 389 -3.14 3.93 20.82
N GLU A 390 -2.53 4.86 20.12
CA GLU A 390 -3.21 6.10 19.68
C GLU A 390 -4.31 5.80 18.66
N LEU A 391 -4.09 4.87 17.74
CA LEU A 391 -5.11 4.37 16.82
C LEU A 391 -6.26 3.69 17.58
N ASP A 392 -5.95 2.83 18.57
CA ASP A 392 -6.98 2.17 19.38
C ASP A 392 -7.87 3.17 20.14
N LYS A 393 -7.28 4.21 20.73
CA LYS A 393 -8.02 5.30 21.39
C LYS A 393 -8.89 6.07 20.41
N ALA A 394 -8.45 6.25 19.17
CA ALA A 394 -9.23 6.85 18.10
C ALA A 394 -10.45 5.98 17.76
N MET A 395 -10.25 4.68 17.68
CA MET A 395 -11.32 3.73 17.43
C MET A 395 -12.29 3.63 18.62
N GLU A 396 -11.81 3.59 19.86
CA GLU A 396 -12.64 3.65 21.08
C GLU A 396 -13.56 4.89 21.04
N TYR A 397 -12.99 6.06 20.78
CA TYR A 397 -13.76 7.29 20.64
C TYR A 397 -14.83 7.20 19.55
N LEU A 398 -14.46 6.71 18.37
CA LEU A 398 -15.37 6.56 17.23
C LEU A 398 -16.54 5.62 17.59
N LEU A 399 -16.25 4.43 18.13
CA LEU A 399 -17.30 3.47 18.50
C LEU A 399 -18.25 4.04 19.56
N ALA A 400 -17.72 4.71 20.60
CA ALA A 400 -18.54 5.35 21.62
C ALA A 400 -19.44 6.45 21.04
N ARG A 401 -18.97 7.22 20.04
CA ARG A 401 -19.77 8.23 19.35
C ARG A 401 -20.88 7.61 18.50
N LEU A 402 -20.58 6.52 17.76
CA LEU A 402 -21.55 5.76 16.97
C LEU A 402 -22.62 5.14 17.86
N GLU A 403 -22.24 4.54 19.00
CA GLU A 403 -23.17 3.97 19.97
C GLU A 403 -24.10 5.04 20.54
N LYS A 404 -23.56 6.17 20.99
CA LYS A 404 -24.35 7.29 21.51
C LYS A 404 -25.33 7.85 20.47
N ALA A 405 -24.96 7.82 19.18
CA ALA A 405 -25.85 8.25 18.10
C ALA A 405 -26.84 7.16 17.64
N GLY A 406 -26.80 5.96 18.22
CA GLY A 406 -27.63 4.80 17.83
C GLY A 406 -27.31 4.29 16.43
N LYS A 407 -26.05 4.45 15.97
CA LYS A 407 -25.62 4.08 14.61
C LYS A 407 -24.60 2.95 14.59
N LEU A 408 -24.15 2.45 15.75
CA LEU A 408 -23.11 1.44 15.83
C LEU A 408 -23.51 0.14 15.11
N ASP A 409 -24.75 -0.32 15.29
CA ASP A 409 -25.23 -1.59 14.74
C ASP A 409 -25.55 -1.53 13.24
N ASN A 410 -25.66 -0.34 12.66
CA ASN A 410 -25.91 -0.14 11.23
C ASN A 410 -24.76 0.61 10.53
N THR A 411 -23.56 0.53 11.07
CA THR A 411 -22.33 1.04 10.47
C THR A 411 -21.36 -0.10 10.27
N LEU A 412 -20.93 -0.31 9.03
CA LEU A 412 -19.84 -1.22 8.70
C LEU A 412 -18.51 -0.47 8.80
N ILE A 413 -17.60 -0.99 9.60
CA ILE A 413 -16.24 -0.46 9.76
C ILE A 413 -15.27 -1.43 9.11
N CYS A 414 -14.51 -0.93 8.15
CA CYS A 414 -13.41 -1.60 7.49
C CYS A 414 -12.11 -0.91 7.88
N LEU A 415 -11.18 -1.62 8.49
CA LEU A 415 -9.86 -1.11 8.83
C LEU A 415 -8.79 -2.07 8.30
N THR A 416 -7.84 -1.54 7.58
CA THR A 416 -6.66 -2.24 7.06
C THR A 416 -5.46 -1.30 7.02
N ASP A 417 -4.29 -1.83 6.71
CA ASP A 417 -3.05 -1.07 6.53
C ASP A 417 -2.94 -0.47 5.12
N ASP A 418 -1.97 0.43 4.95
CA ASP A 418 -1.43 0.85 3.66
C ASP A 418 -0.23 -0.03 3.24
N HIS A 419 0.54 -0.50 4.20
CA HIS A 419 1.68 -1.41 4.07
C HIS A 419 2.10 -1.95 5.43
N TYR A 420 2.85 -3.06 5.45
CA TYR A 420 3.43 -3.57 6.69
C TYR A 420 4.41 -2.54 7.31
N PRO A 421 4.72 -2.61 8.62
CA PRO A 421 5.57 -1.63 9.32
C PRO A 421 7.07 -1.79 8.96
N TYR A 422 7.45 -1.51 7.72
CA TYR A 422 8.82 -1.68 7.20
C TYR A 422 9.86 -0.82 7.94
N SER A 423 9.44 0.21 8.66
CA SER A 423 10.36 0.97 9.53
C SER A 423 10.97 0.12 10.66
N LEU A 424 10.38 -1.04 10.95
CA LEU A 424 10.93 -2.02 11.89
C LEU A 424 11.97 -2.96 11.28
N ASP A 425 12.10 -3.02 9.94
CA ASP A 425 12.98 -3.98 9.25
C ASP A 425 14.46 -3.82 9.64
N GLU A 426 14.90 -2.59 9.85
CA GLU A 426 16.29 -2.32 10.27
C GLU A 426 16.66 -2.95 11.62
N PHE A 427 15.68 -3.14 12.48
CA PHE A 427 15.83 -3.64 13.85
C PHE A 427 15.36 -5.09 13.99
N ASP A 428 14.98 -5.73 12.88
CA ASP A 428 14.32 -7.05 12.86
C ASP A 428 13.05 -7.10 13.74
N GLY A 429 12.40 -5.94 13.89
CA GLY A 429 11.31 -5.73 14.84
C GLY A 429 10.05 -6.54 14.51
N VAL A 430 9.79 -6.82 13.23
CA VAL A 430 8.67 -7.70 12.84
C VAL A 430 8.92 -9.12 13.35
N SER A 431 10.16 -9.63 13.25
CA SER A 431 10.53 -10.95 13.82
C SER A 431 10.47 -10.96 15.35
N GLU A 432 10.82 -9.84 15.99
CA GLU A 432 10.71 -9.68 17.45
C GLU A 432 9.23 -9.76 17.89
N LEU A 433 8.33 -9.07 17.19
CA LEU A 433 6.88 -9.13 17.44
C LEU A 433 6.31 -10.52 17.19
N ALA A 434 6.75 -11.21 16.14
CA ALA A 434 6.32 -12.56 15.81
C ALA A 434 6.86 -13.63 16.77
N GLY A 435 7.93 -13.32 17.50
CA GLY A 435 8.62 -14.28 18.39
C GLY A 435 9.45 -15.34 17.65
N HIS A 436 9.65 -15.17 16.34
CA HIS A 436 10.49 -16.02 15.49
C HIS A 436 11.02 -15.24 14.29
N LYS A 437 12.02 -15.80 13.59
CA LYS A 437 12.52 -15.17 12.36
C LYS A 437 11.48 -15.25 11.26
N VAL A 438 10.98 -14.09 10.85
CA VAL A 438 9.95 -13.94 9.81
C VAL A 438 10.58 -14.13 8.43
N ASP A 439 9.91 -14.88 7.56
CA ASP A 439 10.27 -14.98 6.15
C ASP A 439 9.94 -13.66 5.41
N THR A 440 10.98 -13.05 4.84
CA THR A 440 10.86 -11.75 4.17
C THR A 440 10.29 -11.81 2.76
N THR A 441 10.03 -13.01 2.25
CA THR A 441 9.46 -13.20 0.91
C THR A 441 7.95 -13.15 0.92
N PHE A 442 7.34 -13.69 1.96
CA PHE A 442 5.89 -13.83 2.03
C PHE A 442 5.31 -13.50 3.42
N GLU A 443 5.83 -14.11 4.48
CA GLU A 443 5.26 -14.00 5.82
C GLU A 443 5.23 -12.57 6.37
N GLN A 444 6.25 -11.74 6.06
CA GLN A 444 6.29 -10.35 6.54
C GLN A 444 5.13 -9.49 6.03
N TYR A 445 4.46 -9.90 4.94
CA TYR A 445 3.31 -9.22 4.36
C TYR A 445 1.98 -9.74 4.92
N LYS A 446 2.01 -10.78 5.79
CA LYS A 446 0.81 -11.25 6.47
C LYS A 446 0.33 -10.17 7.44
N ASN A 447 -0.95 -9.83 7.34
CA ASN A 447 -1.51 -8.71 8.07
C ASN A 447 -2.93 -9.01 8.55
N ALA A 448 -3.63 -8.00 9.07
CA ALA A 448 -5.00 -8.08 9.49
C ALA A 448 -5.88 -7.12 8.68
N TRP A 449 -7.02 -7.62 8.27
CA TRP A 449 -8.13 -6.84 7.77
C TRP A 449 -9.30 -6.98 8.75
N LEU A 450 -9.68 -5.87 9.41
CA LEU A 450 -10.79 -5.81 10.34
C LEU A 450 -12.04 -5.37 9.59
N LEU A 451 -13.05 -6.21 9.59
CA LEU A 451 -14.37 -5.91 9.03
C LEU A 451 -15.42 -6.22 10.08
N TRP A 452 -16.03 -5.17 10.62
CA TRP A 452 -16.86 -5.27 11.82
C TRP A 452 -18.04 -4.29 11.80
N SER A 453 -19.10 -4.64 12.49
CA SER A 453 -20.24 -3.77 12.83
C SER A 453 -20.71 -4.06 14.25
N GLY A 454 -21.29 -3.11 14.94
CA GLY A 454 -21.87 -3.30 16.27
C GLY A 454 -22.95 -4.39 16.35
N SER A 455 -23.56 -4.74 15.21
CA SER A 455 -24.51 -5.86 15.10
C SER A 455 -23.84 -7.24 15.20
N MET A 456 -22.53 -7.34 14.98
CA MET A 456 -21.75 -8.58 15.07
C MET A 456 -21.32 -8.83 16.52
N LYS A 457 -21.43 -10.07 16.99
CA LYS A 457 -21.05 -10.47 18.37
C LYS A 457 -20.15 -11.69 18.40
N GLU A 458 -20.06 -12.40 17.30
CA GLU A 458 -19.27 -13.62 17.16
C GLU A 458 -18.40 -13.50 15.91
N PRO A 459 -17.15 -14.02 15.93
CA PRO A 459 -16.29 -13.95 14.78
C PRO A 459 -16.76 -14.82 13.62
N VAL A 460 -16.58 -14.30 12.41
CA VAL A 460 -16.71 -15.07 11.16
C VAL A 460 -15.32 -15.39 10.65
N LYS A 461 -14.89 -16.65 10.74
CA LYS A 461 -13.57 -17.07 10.29
C LYS A 461 -13.54 -17.24 8.78
N VAL A 462 -12.52 -16.67 8.15
CA VAL A 462 -12.28 -16.71 6.71
C VAL A 462 -10.87 -17.20 6.47
N ASP A 463 -10.74 -18.41 5.94
CA ASP A 463 -9.45 -19.09 5.68
C ASP A 463 -8.95 -18.92 4.23
N THR A 464 -9.76 -18.28 3.37
CA THR A 464 -9.39 -17.93 2.00
C THR A 464 -8.20 -16.98 2.00
N TYR A 465 -7.20 -17.26 1.13
CA TYR A 465 -6.08 -16.34 0.90
C TYR A 465 -6.58 -15.10 0.16
N CYS A 466 -6.32 -13.95 0.73
CA CYS A 466 -6.74 -12.67 0.19
C CYS A 466 -5.72 -11.55 0.43
N SER A 467 -5.88 -10.46 -0.25
CA SER A 467 -4.99 -9.30 -0.21
C SER A 467 -5.75 -7.98 -0.17
N SER A 468 -5.02 -6.88 -0.09
CA SER A 468 -5.58 -5.52 -0.18
C SER A 468 -6.39 -5.27 -1.46
N LEU A 469 -6.10 -5.99 -2.55
CA LEU A 469 -6.85 -5.88 -3.81
C LEU A 469 -8.28 -6.43 -3.69
N ASP A 470 -8.49 -7.41 -2.81
CA ASP A 470 -9.76 -8.13 -2.64
C ASP A 470 -10.77 -7.38 -1.76
N ILE A 471 -10.34 -6.30 -1.11
CA ILE A 471 -11.18 -5.50 -0.19
C ILE A 471 -12.37 -4.88 -0.94
N LEU A 472 -12.09 -4.12 -2.01
CA LEU A 472 -13.15 -3.40 -2.72
C LEU A 472 -14.19 -4.34 -3.35
N PRO A 473 -13.83 -5.42 -4.09
CA PRO A 473 -14.83 -6.34 -4.63
C PRO A 473 -15.65 -7.05 -3.53
N THR A 474 -15.01 -7.45 -2.43
CA THR A 474 -15.71 -8.08 -1.30
C THR A 474 -16.69 -7.12 -0.64
N LEU A 475 -16.26 -5.88 -0.32
CA LEU A 475 -17.15 -4.86 0.24
C LEU A 475 -18.29 -4.52 -0.74
N SER A 476 -18.00 -4.44 -2.04
CA SER A 476 -19.01 -4.16 -3.07
C SER A 476 -20.10 -5.23 -3.08
N ASN A 477 -19.74 -6.51 -3.02
CA ASN A 477 -20.69 -7.60 -2.92
C ASN A 477 -21.47 -7.56 -1.60
N MET A 478 -20.80 -7.42 -0.46
CA MET A 478 -21.44 -7.39 0.87
C MET A 478 -22.37 -6.19 1.07
N LEU A 479 -22.10 -5.07 0.43
CA LEU A 479 -22.94 -3.86 0.43
C LEU A 479 -24.05 -3.92 -0.65
N GLY A 480 -24.03 -4.92 -1.54
CA GLY A 480 -24.96 -5.05 -2.64
C GLY A 480 -24.83 -3.92 -3.68
N LEU A 481 -23.59 -3.46 -3.94
CA LEU A 481 -23.26 -2.45 -4.92
C LEU A 481 -23.19 -3.06 -6.34
N GLU A 482 -23.39 -2.23 -7.34
CA GLU A 482 -23.26 -2.64 -8.75
C GLU A 482 -21.79 -2.43 -9.20
N TYR A 483 -21.13 -3.50 -9.61
CA TYR A 483 -19.77 -3.47 -10.15
C TYR A 483 -19.55 -4.59 -11.18
N ASP A 484 -18.53 -4.46 -12.02
CA ASP A 484 -18.07 -5.53 -12.90
C ASP A 484 -16.79 -6.11 -12.35
N SER A 485 -16.88 -7.28 -11.74
CA SER A 485 -15.75 -7.94 -11.06
C SER A 485 -14.57 -8.25 -11.99
N ARG A 486 -14.83 -8.42 -13.31
CA ARG A 486 -13.79 -8.66 -14.30
C ARG A 486 -12.86 -7.47 -14.53
N MET A 487 -13.29 -6.25 -14.13
CA MET A 487 -12.52 -5.01 -14.28
C MET A 487 -11.65 -4.69 -13.05
N LEU A 488 -11.67 -5.52 -12.00
CA LEU A 488 -10.85 -5.39 -10.81
C LEU A 488 -9.71 -6.41 -10.84
N ALA A 489 -8.60 -6.08 -10.20
CA ALA A 489 -7.48 -7.01 -10.08
C ALA A 489 -7.67 -8.00 -8.92
N GLY A 490 -8.41 -7.59 -7.89
CA GLY A 490 -8.86 -8.44 -6.79
C GLY A 490 -10.19 -9.12 -7.08
N THR A 491 -10.55 -10.09 -6.24
CA THR A 491 -11.80 -10.85 -6.31
C THR A 491 -12.58 -10.74 -5.01
N ASP A 492 -13.87 -11.02 -5.04
CA ASP A 492 -14.63 -11.22 -3.80
C ASP A 492 -14.11 -12.47 -3.08
N VAL A 493 -13.72 -12.32 -1.82
CA VAL A 493 -13.14 -13.42 -1.01
C VAL A 493 -14.11 -14.59 -0.83
N PHE A 494 -15.40 -14.36 -0.97
CA PHE A 494 -16.48 -15.34 -0.80
C PHE A 494 -17.10 -15.80 -2.12
N GLY A 495 -16.70 -15.21 -3.25
CA GLY A 495 -17.30 -15.40 -4.58
C GLY A 495 -16.55 -16.34 -5.52
#